data_879f71dde37cd666a3f87e800c53687c
#
_entry.id   879f71dde37cd666a3f87e800c53687c
#
_cell.length_a   1.000
_cell.length_b   1.000
_cell.length_c   1.000
_cell.angle_alpha   90.00
_cell.angle_beta   90.00
_cell.angle_gamma   90.00
#
_symmetry.space_group_name_H-M   'P 1'
#
loop_
_entity.id
_entity.type
_entity.pdbx_description
1 polymer ?
#
loop_
_entity_poly.entity_id
_entity_poly.type
_entity_poly.pdbx_seq_one_letter_code
_entity_poly.pdbx_strand_id
1 'polypeptide(L)'
;MIFREAEIKDREFILNANKEINILSGLTDSSLEKRIDKDLFEDKILKSIIAEIDGKVVGLILYSYIYWANCGKGIYLSQAYVDKNYRKQGILKKMHEEIKKRETDCNFFSNLVGEENTVVQQALDKLEFTKSDLITYYKSINKK
;
A
#
# COMPACT_ATOMS: atom_id res chain seq x y z
N MET A 1 -9.83 17.29 3.71
CA MET A 1 -9.28 15.90 3.63
C MET A 1 -8.43 15.65 4.85
N ILE A 2 -8.67 14.55 5.52
CA ILE A 2 -7.96 14.12 6.73
C ILE A 2 -7.13 12.89 6.41
N PHE A 3 -5.90 12.82 6.94
CA PHE A 3 -5.03 11.65 6.86
C PHE A 3 -4.79 11.11 8.28
N ARG A 4 -5.09 9.84 8.47
CA ARG A 4 -4.94 9.16 9.77
C ARG A 4 -4.53 7.71 9.60
N GLU A 5 -4.16 7.06 10.69
CA GLU A 5 -3.98 5.62 10.71
C GLU A 5 -5.34 4.89 10.62
N ALA A 6 -5.30 3.65 10.17
CA ALA A 6 -6.48 2.80 10.15
C ALA A 6 -6.90 2.42 11.58
N GLU A 7 -8.19 2.42 11.82
CA GLU A 7 -8.83 1.93 13.03
C GLU A 7 -9.68 0.69 12.70
N ILE A 8 -10.08 -0.05 13.71
CA ILE A 8 -10.86 -1.29 13.50
C ILE A 8 -12.17 -1.04 12.73
N LYS A 9 -12.75 0.15 12.84
CA LYS A 9 -13.94 0.56 12.06
C LYS A 9 -13.70 0.59 10.56
N ASP A 10 -12.43 0.71 10.12
CA ASP A 10 -12.05 0.77 8.70
C ASP A 10 -11.84 -0.62 8.10
N ARG A 11 -11.92 -1.68 8.91
CA ARG A 11 -11.60 -3.07 8.51
C ARG A 11 -12.35 -3.50 7.26
N GLU A 12 -13.64 -3.22 7.18
CA GLU A 12 -14.46 -3.60 6.03
C GLU A 12 -14.00 -2.90 4.74
N PHE A 13 -13.70 -1.61 4.81
CA PHE A 13 -13.16 -0.86 3.69
C PHE A 13 -11.82 -1.45 3.23
N ILE A 14 -10.94 -1.78 4.16
CA ILE A 14 -9.62 -2.37 3.87
C ILE A 14 -9.77 -3.72 3.18
N LEU A 15 -10.63 -4.60 3.69
CA LEU A 15 -10.86 -5.91 3.09
C LEU A 15 -11.47 -5.81 1.68
N ASN A 16 -12.40 -4.90 1.46
CA ASN A 16 -13.00 -4.67 0.14
C ASN A 16 -11.98 -4.10 -0.85
N ALA A 17 -11.15 -3.15 -0.43
CA ALA A 17 -10.05 -2.63 -1.24
C ALA A 17 -9.05 -3.72 -1.63
N ASN A 18 -8.70 -4.59 -0.68
CA ASN A 18 -7.82 -5.72 -0.95
C ASN A 18 -8.39 -6.72 -1.94
N LYS A 19 -9.67 -7.03 -1.86
CA LYS A 19 -10.34 -7.92 -2.82
C LYS A 19 -10.29 -7.35 -4.24
N GLU A 20 -10.53 -6.06 -4.40
CA GLU A 20 -10.46 -5.39 -5.70
C GLU A 20 -9.03 -5.41 -6.26
N ILE A 21 -8.02 -5.13 -5.45
CA ILE A 21 -6.61 -5.18 -5.84
C ILE A 21 -6.20 -6.61 -6.21
N ASN A 22 -6.61 -7.62 -5.44
CA ASN A 22 -6.27 -9.02 -5.69
C ASN A 22 -6.85 -9.55 -7.00
N ILE A 23 -8.06 -9.13 -7.37
CA ILE A 23 -8.64 -9.44 -8.69
C ILE A 23 -7.72 -8.96 -9.81
N LEU A 24 -7.16 -7.74 -9.67
CA LEU A 24 -6.26 -7.16 -10.67
C LEU A 24 -4.88 -7.81 -10.70
N SER A 25 -4.38 -8.30 -9.56
CA SER A 25 -3.04 -8.90 -9.44
C SER A 25 -3.01 -10.40 -9.69
N GLY A 26 -4.16 -11.07 -9.72
CA GLY A 26 -4.27 -12.53 -9.81
C GLY A 26 -3.81 -13.28 -8.54
N LEU A 27 -3.49 -12.57 -7.46
CA LEU A 27 -3.10 -13.14 -6.18
C LEU A 27 -4.33 -13.25 -5.29
N THR A 28 -4.69 -14.47 -4.93
CA THR A 28 -5.76 -14.75 -3.96
C THR A 28 -5.19 -15.39 -2.71
N ASP A 29 -5.65 -14.94 -1.55
CA ASP A 29 -5.24 -15.48 -0.27
C ASP A 29 -6.47 -15.64 0.64
N SER A 30 -6.81 -16.88 0.96
CA SER A 30 -7.92 -17.23 1.87
C SER A 30 -7.67 -16.78 3.32
N SER A 31 -6.42 -16.47 3.67
CA SER A 31 -6.03 -16.04 5.02
C SER A 31 -5.93 -14.50 5.15
N LEU A 32 -6.32 -13.75 4.13
CA LEU A 32 -6.19 -12.27 4.09
C LEU A 32 -6.80 -11.60 5.33
N GLU A 33 -8.01 -11.97 5.71
CA GLU A 33 -8.69 -11.35 6.86
C GLU A 33 -7.90 -11.55 8.15
N LYS A 34 -7.41 -12.76 8.40
CA LYS A 34 -6.60 -13.08 9.59
C LYS A 34 -5.28 -12.31 9.60
N ARG A 35 -4.65 -12.14 8.44
CA ARG A 35 -3.41 -11.37 8.33
C ARG A 35 -3.64 -9.88 8.57
N ILE A 36 -4.68 -9.30 8.01
CA ILE A 36 -5.02 -7.89 8.25
C ILE A 36 -5.30 -7.68 9.74
N ASP A 37 -6.09 -8.53 10.37
CA ASP A 37 -6.40 -8.42 11.79
C ASP A 37 -5.11 -8.49 12.63
N LYS A 38 -4.25 -9.46 12.36
CA LYS A 38 -3.00 -9.64 13.10
C LYS A 38 -1.97 -8.56 12.81
N ASP A 39 -1.62 -8.37 11.55
CA ASP A 39 -0.45 -7.58 11.15
C ASP A 39 -0.74 -6.07 11.24
N LEU A 40 -1.95 -5.64 10.98
CA LEU A 40 -2.34 -4.23 10.99
C LEU A 40 -2.86 -3.78 12.36
N PHE A 41 -3.76 -4.55 12.98
CA PHE A 41 -4.46 -4.11 14.18
C PHE A 41 -3.85 -4.63 15.49
N GLU A 42 -3.36 -5.86 15.53
CA GLU A 42 -2.76 -6.45 16.73
C GLU A 42 -1.27 -6.12 16.84
N ASP A 43 -0.46 -6.64 15.93
CA ASP A 43 1.01 -6.54 15.98
C ASP A 43 1.53 -5.20 15.43
N LYS A 44 0.75 -4.50 14.62
CA LYS A 44 1.06 -3.21 13.99
C LYS A 44 2.40 -3.19 13.24
N ILE A 45 2.77 -4.31 12.64
CA ILE A 45 3.95 -4.41 11.76
C ILE A 45 3.64 -3.84 10.37
N LEU A 46 2.39 -3.92 9.96
CA LEU A 46 1.87 -3.26 8.77
C LEU A 46 1.34 -1.88 9.17
N LYS A 47 1.82 -0.86 8.50
CA LYS A 47 1.42 0.54 8.71
C LYS A 47 0.33 0.95 7.72
N SER A 48 -0.37 2.02 8.02
CA SER A 48 -1.46 2.49 7.18
C SER A 48 -1.58 4.00 7.13
N ILE A 49 -2.07 4.50 6.00
CA ILE A 49 -2.64 5.83 5.84
C ILE A 49 -4.03 5.68 5.27
N ILE A 50 -5.00 6.23 5.96
CA ILE A 50 -6.38 6.41 5.50
C ILE A 50 -6.56 7.85 5.06
N ALA A 51 -7.17 8.05 3.90
CA ALA A 51 -7.66 9.35 3.46
C ALA A 51 -9.17 9.42 3.66
N GLU A 52 -9.62 10.46 4.34
CA GLU A 52 -11.04 10.68 4.66
C GLU A 52 -11.50 12.05 4.16
N ILE A 53 -12.64 12.10 3.50
CA ILE A 53 -13.31 13.32 3.02
C ILE A 53 -14.72 13.32 3.57
N ASP A 54 -15.10 14.37 4.30
CA ASP A 54 -16.42 14.55 4.88
C ASP A 54 -16.91 13.31 5.69
N GLY A 55 -16.00 12.74 6.48
CA GLY A 55 -16.29 11.57 7.31
C GLY A 55 -16.33 10.24 6.56
N LYS A 56 -16.07 10.24 5.25
CA LYS A 56 -16.03 9.02 4.42
C LYS A 56 -14.61 8.63 4.07
N VAL A 57 -14.26 7.37 4.29
CA VAL A 57 -12.97 6.81 3.86
C VAL A 57 -12.97 6.67 2.34
N VAL A 58 -11.99 7.28 1.68
CA VAL A 58 -11.87 7.34 0.22
C VAL A 58 -10.55 6.80 -0.30
N GLY A 59 -9.57 6.59 0.56
CA GLY A 59 -8.25 6.08 0.16
C GLY A 59 -7.54 5.33 1.27
N LEU A 60 -6.65 4.43 0.85
CA LEU A 60 -5.85 3.58 1.71
C LEU A 60 -4.48 3.38 1.10
N ILE A 61 -3.43 3.51 1.91
CA ILE A 61 -2.12 2.91 1.65
C ILE A 61 -1.76 2.03 2.83
N LEU A 62 -1.37 0.79 2.54
CA LEU A 62 -0.70 -0.10 3.49
C LEU A 62 0.78 -0.17 3.12
N TYR A 63 1.64 -0.04 4.12
CA TYR A 63 3.08 -0.06 3.92
C TYR A 63 3.80 -0.72 5.08
N SER A 64 5.02 -1.14 4.84
CA SER A 64 5.93 -1.67 5.84
C SER A 64 7.33 -1.09 5.64
N TYR A 65 8.21 -1.28 6.62
CA TYR A 65 9.61 -0.94 6.46
C TYR A 65 10.37 -2.04 5.73
N ILE A 66 11.34 -1.63 4.93
CA ILE A 66 12.28 -2.50 4.26
C ILE A 66 13.69 -1.97 4.47
N TYR A 67 14.66 -2.86 4.63
CA TYR A 67 16.05 -2.51 4.88
C TYR A 67 16.95 -3.07 3.79
N TRP A 68 17.61 -2.18 3.06
CA TRP A 68 18.63 -2.56 2.09
C TRP A 68 20.01 -2.12 2.60
N ALA A 69 20.98 -3.04 2.59
CA ALA A 69 22.30 -2.80 3.17
C ALA A 69 23.00 -1.56 2.60
N ASN A 70 22.79 -1.25 1.33
CA ASN A 70 23.40 -0.12 0.63
C ASN A 70 22.54 1.16 0.62
N CYS A 71 21.27 1.07 1.02
CA CYS A 71 20.32 2.21 0.98
C CYS A 71 19.73 2.54 2.36
N GLY A 72 19.85 1.63 3.33
CA GLY A 72 19.28 1.79 4.66
C GLY A 72 17.79 1.48 4.72
N LYS A 73 17.08 2.19 5.59
CA LYS A 73 15.66 2.01 5.84
C LYS A 73 14.82 2.65 4.73
N GLY A 74 13.87 1.91 4.23
CA GLY A 74 12.92 2.37 3.24
C GLY A 74 11.47 1.98 3.57
N ILE A 75 10.58 2.41 2.72
CA ILE A 75 9.15 2.12 2.78
C ILE A 75 8.78 1.23 1.60
N TYR A 76 8.22 0.07 1.90
CA TYR A 76 7.60 -0.80 0.91
C TYR A 76 6.09 -0.57 0.89
N LEU A 77 5.59 -0.08 -0.22
CA LEU A 77 4.15 0.13 -0.42
C LEU A 77 3.52 -1.21 -0.78
N SER A 78 2.86 -1.84 0.20
CA SER A 78 2.20 -3.13 0.01
C SER A 78 0.94 -3.00 -0.83
N GLN A 79 0.15 -1.98 -0.57
CA GLN A 79 -1.11 -1.72 -1.25
C GLN A 79 -1.42 -0.23 -1.27
N ALA A 80 -1.99 0.22 -2.39
CA ALA A 80 -2.52 1.57 -2.53
C ALA A 80 -3.87 1.49 -3.24
N TYR A 81 -4.87 2.13 -2.68
CA TYR A 81 -6.23 2.13 -3.20
C TYR A 81 -6.88 3.49 -3.02
N VAL A 82 -7.60 3.93 -4.04
CA VAL A 82 -8.49 5.09 -3.98
C VAL A 82 -9.86 4.66 -4.54
N ASP A 83 -10.91 4.95 -3.79
CA ASP A 83 -12.29 4.70 -4.23
C ASP A 83 -12.50 5.29 -5.63
N LYS A 84 -13.11 4.49 -6.52
CA LYS A 84 -13.28 4.82 -7.94
C LYS A 84 -13.91 6.20 -8.19
N ASN A 85 -14.82 6.63 -7.30
CA ASN A 85 -15.50 7.91 -7.41
C ASN A 85 -14.62 9.11 -7.03
N TYR A 86 -13.46 8.86 -6.46
CA TYR A 86 -12.51 9.88 -5.97
C TYR A 86 -11.16 9.83 -6.69
N ARG A 87 -11.04 8.98 -7.72
CA ARG A 87 -9.81 8.88 -8.53
C ARG A 87 -9.57 10.14 -9.35
N LYS A 88 -8.33 10.34 -9.80
CA LYS A 88 -7.88 11.49 -10.62
C LYS A 88 -7.99 12.85 -9.90
N GLN A 89 -8.06 12.86 -8.58
CA GLN A 89 -8.11 14.06 -7.74
C GLN A 89 -6.82 14.28 -6.94
N GLY A 90 -5.77 13.53 -7.24
CA GLY A 90 -4.47 13.67 -6.57
C GLY A 90 -4.42 13.08 -5.15
N ILE A 91 -5.41 12.29 -4.74
CA ILE A 91 -5.48 11.73 -3.38
C ILE A 91 -4.27 10.83 -3.09
N LEU A 92 -3.91 9.95 -4.02
CA LEU A 92 -2.75 9.06 -3.86
C LEU A 92 -1.46 9.86 -3.64
N LYS A 93 -1.24 10.91 -4.42
CA LYS A 93 -0.09 11.79 -4.26
C LYS A 93 -0.06 12.45 -2.87
N LYS A 94 -1.19 12.95 -2.41
CA LYS A 94 -1.28 13.57 -1.07
C LYS A 94 -1.04 12.57 0.06
N MET A 95 -1.53 11.33 -0.07
CA MET A 95 -1.26 10.26 0.88
C MET A 95 0.23 9.90 0.91
N HIS A 96 0.86 9.82 -0.24
CA HIS A 96 2.29 9.56 -0.38
C HIS A 96 3.14 10.67 0.28
N GLU A 97 2.80 11.94 0.05
CA GLU A 97 3.45 13.07 0.72
C GLU A 97 3.25 13.04 2.25
N GLU A 98 2.09 12.58 2.70
CA GLU A 98 1.83 12.42 4.13
C GLU A 98 2.72 11.35 4.77
N ILE A 99 2.94 10.23 4.09
CA ILE A 99 3.89 9.20 4.54
C ILE A 99 5.31 9.79 4.64
N LYS A 100 5.75 10.54 3.64
CA LYS A 100 7.06 11.21 3.68
C LYS A 100 7.24 12.13 4.89
N LYS A 101 6.20 12.84 5.28
CA LYS A 101 6.23 13.70 6.47
C LYS A 101 6.33 12.93 7.77
N ARG A 102 5.71 11.75 7.85
CA ARG A 102 5.70 10.91 9.06
C ARG A 102 6.97 10.08 9.21
N GLU A 103 7.49 9.59 8.10
CA GLU A 103 8.60 8.64 8.06
C GLU A 103 9.92 9.31 7.67
N THR A 104 10.36 10.25 8.52
CA THR A 104 11.52 11.12 8.23
C THR A 104 12.87 10.41 8.23
N ASP A 105 12.95 9.20 8.81
CA ASP A 105 14.16 8.37 8.85
C ASP A 105 14.26 7.36 7.69
N CYS A 106 13.30 7.38 6.78
CA CYS A 106 13.30 6.53 5.59
C CYS A 106 13.90 7.25 4.38
N ASN A 107 14.73 6.52 3.62
CA ASN A 107 15.52 7.07 2.52
C ASN A 107 14.90 6.83 1.14
N PHE A 108 14.01 5.85 1.01
CA PHE A 108 13.44 5.48 -0.28
C PHE A 108 12.06 4.85 -0.15
N PHE A 109 11.33 4.84 -1.25
CA PHE A 109 10.10 4.07 -1.43
C PHE A 109 10.36 2.93 -2.43
N SER A 110 9.71 1.80 -2.21
CA SER A 110 9.74 0.64 -3.10
C SER A 110 8.33 0.11 -3.32
N ASN A 111 8.07 -0.40 -4.51
CA ASN A 111 6.81 -1.07 -4.86
C ASN A 111 7.09 -2.19 -5.87
N LEU A 112 6.36 -3.29 -5.75
CA LEU A 112 6.33 -4.35 -6.75
C LEU A 112 5.02 -4.24 -7.53
N VAL A 113 5.14 -4.15 -8.85
CA VAL A 113 4.00 -3.98 -9.76
C VAL A 113 4.07 -5.04 -10.84
N GLY A 114 2.95 -5.69 -11.13
CA GLY A 114 2.86 -6.62 -12.25
C GLY A 114 3.18 -5.93 -13.58
N GLU A 115 3.91 -6.62 -14.44
CA GLU A 115 4.35 -6.08 -15.75
C GLU A 115 3.18 -5.59 -16.61
N GLU A 116 2.03 -6.23 -16.50
CA GLU A 116 0.82 -5.88 -17.25
C GLU A 116 -0.05 -4.82 -16.58
N ASN A 117 0.26 -4.43 -15.33
CA ASN A 117 -0.51 -3.43 -14.60
C ASN A 117 -0.07 -2.01 -14.97
N THR A 118 -0.38 -1.60 -16.20
CA THR A 118 0.00 -0.31 -16.77
C THR A 118 -0.61 0.88 -16.03
N VAL A 119 -1.79 0.71 -15.45
CA VAL A 119 -2.47 1.78 -14.69
C VAL A 119 -1.66 2.16 -13.45
N VAL A 120 -1.20 1.17 -12.68
CA VAL A 120 -0.37 1.41 -11.50
C VAL A 120 1.01 1.92 -11.89
N GLN A 121 1.61 1.40 -12.97
CA GLN A 121 2.88 1.90 -13.48
C GLN A 121 2.80 3.39 -13.84
N GLN A 122 1.76 3.82 -14.52
CA GLN A 122 1.53 5.24 -14.84
C GLN A 122 1.35 6.09 -13.58
N ALA A 123 0.68 5.59 -12.56
CA ALA A 123 0.51 6.29 -11.29
C ALA A 123 1.87 6.46 -10.57
N LEU A 124 2.71 5.43 -10.58
CA LEU A 124 4.06 5.48 -10.00
C LEU A 124 4.98 6.44 -10.77
N ASP A 125 4.89 6.48 -12.12
CA ASP A 125 5.63 7.45 -12.93
C ASP A 125 5.27 8.89 -12.55
N LYS A 126 3.99 9.17 -12.33
CA LYS A 126 3.53 10.50 -11.85
C LYS A 126 4.00 10.83 -10.43
N LEU A 127 4.30 9.82 -9.63
CA LEU A 127 4.88 9.96 -8.29
C LEU A 127 6.43 9.96 -8.33
N GLU A 128 7.01 10.05 -9.52
CA GLU A 128 8.47 10.12 -9.75
C GLU A 128 9.24 8.87 -9.32
N PHE A 129 8.58 7.70 -9.31
CA PHE A 129 9.26 6.42 -9.16
C PHE A 129 10.05 6.09 -10.42
N THR A 130 11.24 5.54 -10.23
CA THR A 130 12.06 5.01 -11.32
C THR A 130 11.80 3.51 -11.47
N LYS A 131 11.48 3.06 -12.68
CA LYS A 131 11.34 1.64 -12.97
C LYS A 131 12.71 0.95 -12.87
N SER A 132 12.79 -0.09 -12.04
CA SER A 132 13.98 -0.91 -11.90
C SER A 132 14.02 -1.99 -13.00
N ASP A 133 15.22 -2.39 -13.39
CA ASP A 133 15.49 -3.56 -14.24
C ASP A 133 15.76 -4.83 -13.43
N LEU A 134 15.65 -4.75 -12.11
CA LEU A 134 15.82 -5.89 -11.21
C LEU A 134 14.65 -6.86 -11.34
N ILE A 135 14.94 -8.15 -11.31
CA ILE A 135 13.94 -9.22 -11.40
C ILE A 135 13.72 -9.78 -10.00
N THR A 136 12.45 -9.97 -9.63
CA THR A 136 12.09 -10.61 -8.36
C THR A 136 12.08 -12.12 -8.50
N TYR A 137 12.81 -12.79 -7.60
CA TYR A 137 12.72 -14.24 -7.39
C TYR A 137 11.87 -14.51 -6.16
N TYR A 138 10.97 -15.48 -6.25
CA TYR A 138 10.07 -15.82 -5.17
C TYR A 138 10.09 -17.33 -4.91
N LYS A 139 10.14 -17.70 -3.63
CA LYS A 139 9.98 -19.08 -3.18
C LYS A 139 9.14 -19.12 -1.91
N SER A 140 8.04 -19.85 -1.92
CA SER A 140 7.28 -20.10 -0.70
C SER A 140 8.03 -21.08 0.22
N ILE A 141 8.12 -20.73 1.49
CA ILE A 141 8.76 -21.56 2.52
C ILE A 141 7.73 -22.47 3.18
N ASN A 142 6.54 -21.95 3.45
CA ASN A 142 5.46 -22.66 4.07
C ASN A 142 4.43 -23.04 3.01
N LYS A 143 4.32 -24.31 2.69
CA LYS A 143 3.24 -24.83 1.88
C LYS A 143 1.99 -24.98 2.76
N LYS A 144 1.05 -24.09 2.56
CA LYS A 144 -0.29 -24.26 3.13
C LYS A 144 -1.30 -24.46 2.03
#